data_1acdcf1077c3c9f7e08eca7253aba8a8
#
_entry.id   1acdcf1077c3c9f7e08eca7253aba8a8
#
_cell.length_a   1.000
_cell.length_b   1.000
_cell.length_c   1.000
_cell.angle_alpha   90.00
_cell.angle_beta   90.00
_cell.angle_gamma   90.00
#
_symmetry.space_group_name_H-M   'P 1'
#
loop_
_entity.id
_entity.type
_entity.pdbx_description
1 polymer ?
#
loop_
_entity_poly.entity_id
_entity_poly.type
_entity_poly.pdbx_seq_one_letter_code
_entity_poly.pdbx_strand_id
1 'polypeptide(L)'
;MEEVNKLGKILIVDDNEDVLFALNLLLEPYTEKIKVATTPDRIEHFMTTFQPDLILLDMNFSRDAISGQEGFESLKQILKIDPQAIVIFMTAYADTDKAVRAIKAGATDFIPKPWEKEK
;
A
#
# COMPACT_ATOMS: atom_id res chain seq x y z
N MET A 1 -28.32 8.43 13.95
CA MET A 1 -27.57 8.51 12.91
C MET A 1 -26.79 7.35 12.72
N GLU A 2 -26.55 7.09 11.59
CA GLU A 2 -25.83 6.00 11.45
C GLU A 2 -24.48 6.25 11.47
N GLU A 3 -23.72 5.39 11.93
CA GLU A 3 -22.38 5.51 11.96
C GLU A 3 -21.76 5.02 10.79
N VAL A 4 -20.79 5.68 10.20
CA VAL A 4 -20.01 5.22 9.10
C VAL A 4 -18.89 4.41 9.67
N ASN A 5 -18.76 3.19 9.23
CA ASN A 5 -17.67 2.34 9.69
C ASN A 5 -16.41 2.80 9.01
N LYS A 6 -15.46 3.27 9.78
CA LYS A 6 -14.22 3.75 9.23
C LYS A 6 -13.21 2.64 9.15
N LEU A 7 -12.31 2.76 8.18
CA LEU A 7 -11.31 1.74 7.95
C LEU A 7 -10.18 1.75 8.97
N GLY A 8 -10.15 2.71 9.85
CA GLY A 8 -9.08 2.78 10.83
C GLY A 8 -7.92 3.58 10.30
N LYS A 9 -6.70 3.18 10.68
CA LYS A 9 -5.51 3.92 10.30
C LYS A 9 -4.88 3.27 9.08
N ILE A 10 -4.57 4.06 8.07
CA ILE A 10 -4.01 3.56 6.83
C ILE A 10 -2.67 4.20 6.55
N LEU A 11 -1.70 3.38 6.19
CA LEU A 11 -0.41 3.85 5.72
C LEU A 11 -0.36 3.60 4.21
N ILE A 12 -0.03 4.63 3.44
CA ILE A 12 0.07 4.51 2.00
C ILE A 12 1.52 4.76 1.61
N VAL A 13 2.12 3.81 0.91
CA VAL A 13 3.52 3.89 0.52
C VAL A 13 3.62 3.86 -1.00
N ASP A 14 4.02 4.98 -1.60
CA ASP A 14 4.11 5.09 -3.05
C ASP A 14 5.04 6.27 -3.32
N ASP A 15 5.97 6.13 -4.25
CA ASP A 15 6.91 7.20 -4.53
C ASP A 15 6.33 8.28 -5.44
N ASN A 16 5.11 8.11 -5.92
CA ASN A 16 4.47 9.11 -6.76
C ASN A 16 3.56 9.97 -5.88
N GLU A 17 3.92 11.23 -5.72
CA GLU A 17 3.19 12.08 -4.81
C GLU A 17 1.77 12.38 -5.29
N ASP A 18 1.53 12.35 -6.60
CA ASP A 18 0.19 12.55 -7.09
C ASP A 18 -0.73 11.40 -6.71
N VAL A 19 -0.19 10.16 -6.70
CA VAL A 19 -0.95 9.01 -6.28
C VAL A 19 -1.29 9.14 -4.80
N LEU A 20 -0.33 9.56 -3.98
CA LEU A 20 -0.56 9.71 -2.56
C LEU A 20 -1.63 10.76 -2.31
N PHE A 21 -1.58 11.86 -3.03
CA PHE A 21 -2.55 12.93 -2.86
C PHE A 21 -3.95 12.46 -3.25
N ALA A 22 -4.06 11.77 -4.38
CA ALA A 22 -5.35 11.27 -4.84
C ALA A 22 -5.95 10.27 -3.87
N LEU A 23 -5.14 9.34 -3.38
CA LEU A 23 -5.62 8.34 -2.46
C LEU A 23 -6.03 8.97 -1.13
N ASN A 24 -5.27 9.97 -0.68
CA ASN A 24 -5.61 10.63 0.55
C ASN A 24 -6.99 11.30 0.43
N LEU A 25 -7.24 11.96 -0.68
CA LEU A 25 -8.53 12.58 -0.89
C LEU A 25 -9.66 11.56 -0.96
N LEU A 26 -9.42 10.45 -1.66
CA LEU A 26 -10.44 9.45 -1.81
C LEU A 26 -10.76 8.73 -0.52
N LEU A 27 -9.76 8.46 0.29
CA LEU A 27 -9.95 7.62 1.46
C LEU A 27 -10.21 8.38 2.74
N GLU A 28 -9.88 9.66 2.77
CA GLU A 28 -10.02 10.42 4.00
C GLU A 28 -11.40 10.31 4.64
N PRO A 29 -12.51 10.39 3.89
CA PRO A 29 -13.82 10.33 4.52
C PRO A 29 -14.12 8.99 5.17
N TYR A 30 -13.39 7.95 4.79
CA TYR A 30 -13.67 6.60 5.27
C TYR A 30 -12.63 6.07 6.24
N THR A 31 -11.69 6.91 6.67
CA THR A 31 -10.61 6.43 7.52
C THR A 31 -10.49 7.29 8.74
N GLU A 32 -9.87 6.73 9.76
CA GLU A 32 -9.60 7.47 10.96
C GLU A 32 -8.41 8.38 10.78
N LYS A 33 -7.32 7.86 10.25
CA LYS A 33 -6.12 8.62 9.99
C LYS A 33 -5.35 8.03 8.84
N ILE A 34 -4.66 8.87 8.08
CA ILE A 34 -3.84 8.41 6.96
C ILE A 34 -2.45 9.00 7.11
N LYS A 35 -1.44 8.17 6.95
CA LYS A 35 -0.07 8.61 6.83
C LYS A 35 0.44 8.17 5.47
N VAL A 36 1.35 8.93 4.90
CA VAL A 36 1.90 8.59 3.58
C VAL A 36 3.41 8.54 3.67
N ALA A 37 4.02 7.71 2.86
CA ALA A 37 5.47 7.61 2.76
C ALA A 37 5.85 7.48 1.30
N THR A 38 6.90 8.16 0.91
CA THR A 38 7.34 8.12 -0.49
C THR A 38 8.41 7.06 -0.69
N THR A 39 8.91 6.45 0.38
CA THR A 39 9.90 5.39 0.24
C THR A 39 9.59 4.28 1.22
N PRO A 40 9.98 3.06 0.91
CA PRO A 40 9.78 1.95 1.85
C PRO A 40 10.63 2.07 3.11
N ASP A 41 11.62 2.95 3.11
CA ASP A 41 12.49 3.09 4.25
C ASP A 41 11.76 3.56 5.50
N ARG A 42 10.60 4.18 5.35
CA ARG A 42 9.84 4.67 6.48
C ARG A 42 8.82 3.69 7.02
N ILE A 43 8.67 2.53 6.39
CA ILE A 43 7.63 1.60 6.77
C ILE A 43 7.78 1.13 8.22
N GLU A 44 8.98 0.72 8.58
CA GLU A 44 9.18 0.20 9.91
C GLU A 44 8.87 1.25 10.96
N HIS A 45 9.29 2.48 10.73
CA HIS A 45 9.00 3.57 11.64
C HIS A 45 7.50 3.74 11.84
N PHE A 46 6.74 3.77 10.75
CA PHE A 46 5.30 3.95 10.87
C PHE A 46 4.61 2.74 11.48
N MET A 47 5.14 1.54 11.27
CA MET A 47 4.54 0.37 11.89
C MET A 47 4.66 0.43 13.41
N THR A 48 5.74 1.01 13.92
CA THR A 48 5.92 1.07 15.35
C THR A 48 5.27 2.31 15.98
N THR A 49 5.25 3.44 15.29
CA THR A 49 4.74 4.68 15.86
C THR A 49 3.29 4.95 15.50
N PHE A 50 2.88 4.59 14.30
CA PHE A 50 1.52 4.87 13.85
C PHE A 50 0.63 3.64 13.98
N GLN A 51 1.19 2.46 13.84
CA GLN A 51 0.48 1.20 13.97
C GLN A 51 -0.72 1.14 13.04
N PRO A 52 -0.49 1.16 11.73
CA PRO A 52 -1.59 1.19 10.79
C PRO A 52 -2.40 -0.10 10.82
N ASP A 53 -3.68 0.01 10.54
CA ASP A 53 -4.55 -1.15 10.44
C ASP A 53 -4.49 -1.73 9.02
N LEU A 54 -4.09 -0.92 8.05
CA LEU A 54 -4.03 -1.33 6.66
C LEU A 54 -2.88 -0.63 5.99
N ILE A 55 -2.13 -1.33 5.16
CA ILE A 55 -1.03 -0.74 4.42
C ILE A 55 -1.30 -0.89 2.93
N LEU A 56 -1.33 0.22 2.21
CA LEU A 56 -1.41 0.21 0.76
C LEU A 56 0.01 0.42 0.27
N LEU A 57 0.54 -0.54 -0.46
CA LEU A 57 1.93 -0.57 -0.82
C LEU A 57 2.10 -0.63 -2.33
N ASP A 58 2.79 0.35 -2.89
CA ASP A 58 3.08 0.35 -4.31
C ASP A 58 3.98 -0.83 -4.61
N MET A 59 3.64 -1.60 -5.62
CA MET A 59 4.48 -2.71 -6.02
C MET A 59 5.66 -2.26 -6.85
N ASN A 60 5.51 -1.17 -7.58
CA ASN A 60 6.50 -0.74 -8.53
C ASN A 60 7.07 0.62 -8.19
N PHE A 61 8.03 0.65 -7.28
CA PHE A 61 8.73 1.90 -6.99
C PHE A 61 9.59 2.25 -8.17
N SER A 62 9.82 3.54 -8.37
CA SER A 62 10.53 3.98 -9.55
C SER A 62 11.93 3.40 -9.67
N ARG A 63 12.59 3.14 -8.55
CA ARG A 63 13.93 2.56 -8.58
C ARG A 63 13.92 1.10 -9.02
N ASP A 64 12.77 0.46 -8.98
CA ASP A 64 12.70 -0.95 -9.25
C ASP A 64 11.39 -1.26 -9.92
N ALA A 65 11.05 -0.46 -10.94
CA ALA A 65 9.73 -0.57 -11.54
C ALA A 65 9.53 -1.84 -12.32
N ILE A 66 10.63 -2.42 -12.83
CA ILE A 66 10.48 -3.59 -13.67
C ILE A 66 10.31 -4.86 -12.88
N SER A 67 11.12 -5.08 -11.87
CA SER A 67 11.09 -6.36 -11.17
C SER A 67 10.09 -6.41 -10.03
N GLY A 68 9.76 -5.28 -9.46
CA GLY A 68 8.90 -5.27 -8.28
C GLY A 68 9.59 -5.78 -7.04
N GLN A 69 10.92 -5.98 -7.10
CA GLN A 69 11.64 -6.59 -6.01
C GLN A 69 11.54 -5.79 -4.72
N GLU A 70 11.58 -4.47 -4.83
CA GLU A 70 11.54 -3.63 -3.65
C GLU A 70 10.18 -3.75 -2.95
N GLY A 71 9.11 -3.88 -3.71
CA GLY A 71 7.80 -4.08 -3.12
C GLY A 71 7.70 -5.41 -2.41
N PHE A 72 8.24 -6.48 -3.00
CA PHE A 72 8.22 -7.79 -2.35
C PHE A 72 9.06 -7.80 -1.09
N GLU A 73 10.18 -7.12 -1.09
CA GLU A 73 11.02 -7.07 0.10
C GLU A 73 10.35 -6.27 1.20
N SER A 74 9.63 -5.21 0.83
CA SER A 74 8.88 -4.44 1.81
C SER A 74 7.79 -5.29 2.44
N LEU A 75 7.09 -6.09 1.64
CA LEU A 75 6.08 -6.98 2.17
C LEU A 75 6.68 -7.96 3.17
N LYS A 76 7.83 -8.52 2.82
CA LYS A 76 8.47 -9.46 3.69
C LYS A 76 8.84 -8.81 5.01
N GLN A 77 9.34 -7.59 4.96
CA GLN A 77 9.70 -6.87 6.16
C GLN A 77 8.47 -6.58 7.03
N ILE A 78 7.39 -6.16 6.41
CA ILE A 78 6.15 -5.87 7.13
C ILE A 78 5.66 -7.12 7.85
N LEU A 79 5.63 -8.25 7.16
CA LEU A 79 5.12 -9.48 7.74
C LEU A 79 6.04 -10.04 8.81
N LYS A 80 7.32 -9.67 8.76
CA LYS A 80 8.24 -10.06 9.80
C LYS A 80 7.96 -9.29 11.07
N ILE A 81 7.60 -8.01 10.94
CA ILE A 81 7.28 -7.19 12.10
C ILE A 81 5.91 -7.58 12.64
N ASP A 82 4.94 -7.81 11.76
CA ASP A 82 3.58 -8.14 12.18
C ASP A 82 3.02 -9.18 11.21
N PRO A 83 3.04 -10.45 11.55
CA PRO A 83 2.57 -11.48 10.63
C PRO A 83 1.10 -11.36 10.25
N GLN A 84 0.33 -10.57 11.01
CA GLN A 84 -1.07 -10.41 10.70
C GLN A 84 -1.38 -9.09 10.01
N ALA A 85 -0.35 -8.36 9.59
CA ALA A 85 -0.56 -7.09 8.92
C ALA A 85 -1.39 -7.27 7.65
N ILE A 86 -2.27 -6.30 7.40
CA ILE A 86 -3.08 -6.33 6.20
C ILE A 86 -2.39 -5.44 5.17
N VAL A 87 -1.91 -6.04 4.10
CA VAL A 87 -1.17 -5.35 3.06
C VAL A 87 -1.87 -5.54 1.74
N ILE A 88 -2.22 -4.45 1.09
CA ILE A 88 -2.82 -4.48 -0.23
C ILE A 88 -1.86 -3.81 -1.18
N PHE A 89 -1.42 -4.54 -2.19
CA PHE A 89 -0.53 -3.97 -3.18
C PHE A 89 -1.29 -3.14 -4.19
N MET A 90 -0.67 -2.07 -4.63
CA MET A 90 -1.19 -1.27 -5.73
C MET A 90 -0.28 -1.55 -6.91
N THR A 91 -0.85 -1.95 -8.03
CA THR A 91 -0.07 -2.34 -9.19
C THR A 91 -0.47 -1.54 -10.41
N ALA A 92 0.46 -1.39 -11.34
CA ALA A 92 0.10 -0.88 -12.65
C ALA A 92 -0.82 -1.92 -13.28
N TYR A 93 -1.78 -1.48 -14.07
CA TYR A 93 -2.72 -2.43 -14.63
C TYR A 93 -1.98 -3.42 -15.50
N ALA A 94 -2.54 -4.60 -15.64
CA ALA A 94 -2.01 -5.67 -16.46
C ALA A 94 -0.79 -6.39 -15.88
N ASP A 95 -0.48 -6.15 -14.62
CA ASP A 95 0.67 -6.84 -14.04
C ASP A 95 0.18 -8.01 -13.19
N THR A 96 -0.51 -8.94 -13.84
CA THR A 96 -1.17 -10.02 -13.13
C THR A 96 -0.19 -11.00 -12.48
N ASP A 97 0.92 -11.29 -13.16
CA ASP A 97 1.87 -12.25 -12.60
C ASP A 97 2.44 -11.76 -11.30
N LYS A 98 2.78 -10.50 -11.20
CA LYS A 98 3.31 -9.96 -9.96
C LYS A 98 2.25 -9.95 -8.88
N ALA A 99 1.00 -9.66 -9.25
CA ALA A 99 -0.08 -9.65 -8.28
C ALA A 99 -0.28 -11.04 -7.69
N VAL A 100 -0.25 -12.08 -8.51
CA VAL A 100 -0.39 -13.44 -8.01
C VAL A 100 0.76 -13.79 -7.09
N ARG A 101 1.98 -13.41 -7.47
CA ARG A 101 3.14 -13.67 -6.62
C ARG A 101 3.03 -12.95 -5.28
N ALA A 102 2.46 -11.75 -5.28
CA ALA A 102 2.30 -10.99 -4.05
C ALA A 102 1.34 -11.70 -3.09
N ILE A 103 0.25 -12.22 -3.61
CA ILE A 103 -0.71 -12.95 -2.78
C ILE A 103 -0.04 -14.19 -2.20
N LYS A 104 0.71 -14.91 -3.03
CA LYS A 104 1.39 -16.11 -2.54
C LYS A 104 2.45 -15.77 -1.50
N ALA A 105 3.00 -14.56 -1.55
CA ALA A 105 4.00 -14.15 -0.61
C ALA A 105 3.40 -13.60 0.69
N GLY A 106 2.09 -13.50 0.77
CA GLY A 106 1.44 -13.09 2.01
C GLY A 106 0.65 -11.80 1.96
N ALA A 107 0.59 -11.14 0.80
CA ALA A 107 -0.23 -9.94 0.69
C ALA A 107 -1.70 -10.32 0.82
N THR A 108 -2.49 -9.43 1.39
CA THR A 108 -3.89 -9.70 1.58
C THR A 108 -4.64 -9.60 0.25
N ASP A 109 -4.26 -8.64 -0.57
CA ASP A 109 -4.96 -8.45 -1.84
C ASP A 109 -4.11 -7.53 -2.71
N PHE A 110 -4.58 -7.22 -3.90
CA PHE A 110 -3.94 -6.24 -4.74
C PHE A 110 -5.01 -5.50 -5.51
N ILE A 111 -4.74 -4.26 -5.89
CA ILE A 111 -5.68 -3.48 -6.68
C ILE A 111 -4.89 -2.78 -7.77
N PRO A 112 -5.50 -2.58 -8.94
CA PRO A 112 -4.84 -1.82 -9.99
C PRO A 112 -4.94 -0.34 -9.66
N LYS A 113 -4.05 0.45 -10.21
CA LYS A 113 -4.09 1.88 -10.02
C LYS A 113 -5.01 2.47 -11.07
N PRO A 114 -6.27 2.73 -10.74
CA PRO A 114 -7.24 3.16 -11.74
C PRO A 114 -6.95 4.53 -12.32
N TRP A 115 -6.26 5.34 -11.57
CA TRP A 115 -6.00 6.67 -12.04
C TRP A 115 -4.86 6.71 -13.05
N GLU A 116 -4.27 5.56 -13.37
CA GLU A 116 -3.22 5.51 -14.37
C GLU A 116 -3.65 4.92 -15.66
N LYS A 117 -4.91 4.52 -15.79
CA LYS A 117 -5.25 3.82 -16.97
C LYS A 117 -5.41 4.70 -18.12
N GLU A 118 -5.53 5.87 -18.02
CA GLU A 118 -5.76 6.60 -19.12
C GLU A 118 -4.76 6.90 -19.85
N LYS A 119 -4.50 6.91 -20.45
CA LYS A 119 -3.50 7.31 -21.05
C LYS A 119 -3.45 7.06 -21.92
#